data_2147f053619e5156caca57aea0955537
#
_entry.id   2147f053619e5156caca57aea0955537
#
_cell.length_a   1.000
_cell.length_b   1.000
_cell.length_c   1.000
_cell.angle_alpha   90.00
_cell.angle_beta   90.00
_cell.angle_gamma   90.00
#
_symmetry.space_group_name_H-M   'P 1'
#
loop_
_entity.id
_entity.type
_entity.pdbx_description
1 polymer ?
#
loop_
_entity_poly.entity_id
_entity_poly.type
_entity_poly.pdbx_seq_one_letter_code
_entity_poly.pdbx_strand_id
1 'polypeptide(L)'
;MVRKRFTADEKADCDKILTDRGGDCCTDSNKQNAVKGYKKTAFILFLFIAVYAVKIFFIDFVFVSGNSMADTFKNNDILLVNVQDEEIKRYDVVVAKESGTRIIKRVIALPFETVQIIDGIIYVNGEKIAKYNSGTDRAGVAESCYYLGEAEYFLMGDNRSGSMDSRDFGAVKKENINGVVVYQLYPFSDMRSVPHGEEERN
;
A
#
# COMPACT_ATOMS: atom_id res chain seq x y z
N MET A 1 -80.34 -2.67 -48.39
CA MET A 1 -78.94 -2.35 -47.95
C MET A 1 -78.83 -0.83 -47.85
N VAL A 2 -79.12 -0.24 -46.64
CA VAL A 2 -79.24 1.22 -46.44
C VAL A 2 -77.94 1.73 -45.84
N ARG A 3 -77.12 2.48 -46.63
CA ARG A 3 -75.94 3.18 -46.11
C ARG A 3 -76.40 4.45 -45.37
N LYS A 4 -76.30 4.47 -44.04
CA LYS A 4 -76.39 5.69 -43.25
C LYS A 4 -75.21 6.60 -43.56
N ARG A 5 -75.48 7.80 -44.10
CA ARG A 5 -74.48 8.88 -44.20
C ARG A 5 -74.44 9.58 -42.82
N PHE A 6 -73.29 9.56 -42.20
CA PHE A 6 -73.05 10.39 -41.02
C PHE A 6 -72.99 11.87 -41.43
N THR A 7 -73.60 12.71 -40.64
CA THR A 7 -73.54 14.17 -40.80
C THR A 7 -72.18 14.73 -40.39
N ALA A 8 -71.86 15.93 -40.91
CA ALA A 8 -70.59 16.56 -40.66
C ALA A 8 -70.30 16.82 -39.16
N ASP A 9 -71.37 17.04 -38.37
CA ASP A 9 -71.28 17.27 -36.92
C ASP A 9 -70.88 15.99 -36.12
N GLU A 10 -71.36 14.82 -36.53
CA GLU A 10 -71.00 13.54 -35.89
C GLU A 10 -69.55 13.16 -36.13
N LYS A 11 -68.95 13.61 -37.25
CA LYS A 11 -67.51 13.43 -37.51
C LYS A 11 -66.66 14.34 -36.65
N ALA A 12 -67.05 15.58 -36.42
CA ALA A 12 -66.31 16.53 -35.59
C ALA A 12 -66.29 16.12 -34.13
N ASP A 13 -67.31 15.44 -33.63
CA ASP A 13 -67.36 14.98 -32.25
C ASP A 13 -66.52 13.71 -32.05
N CYS A 14 -66.47 12.83 -33.06
CA CYS A 14 -65.51 11.67 -33.01
C CYS A 14 -64.04 12.10 -33.06
N ASP A 15 -63.67 13.10 -33.84
CA ASP A 15 -62.32 13.60 -33.90
C ASP A 15 -61.87 14.30 -32.60
N LYS A 16 -62.84 14.98 -31.92
CA LYS A 16 -62.61 15.60 -30.63
C LYS A 16 -62.38 14.61 -29.50
N ILE A 17 -63.06 13.46 -29.54
CA ILE A 17 -62.88 12.37 -28.57
C ILE A 17 -61.56 11.63 -28.78
N LEU A 18 -61.03 11.54 -30.02
CA LEU A 18 -59.77 10.92 -30.35
C LEU A 18 -58.52 11.78 -30.00
N THR A 19 -58.70 13.12 -30.06
CA THR A 19 -57.57 14.03 -29.66
C THR A 19 -57.45 14.18 -28.14
N ASP A 20 -58.57 13.96 -27.39
CA ASP A 20 -58.52 14.09 -25.91
C ASP A 20 -58.04 12.82 -25.18
N ARG A 21 -57.80 11.71 -25.88
CA ARG A 21 -57.24 10.45 -25.34
C ARG A 21 -55.81 10.14 -25.76
N GLY A 22 -55.15 11.04 -26.47
CA GLY A 22 -53.75 10.91 -26.91
C GLY A 22 -52.80 11.65 -26.01
N GLY A 23 -52.92 11.52 -24.71
CA GLY A 23 -51.96 12.07 -23.75
C GLY A 23 -51.07 10.98 -23.21
N ASP A 24 -49.83 10.95 -23.68
CA ASP A 24 -48.71 10.18 -23.13
C ASP A 24 -48.48 10.45 -21.65
N CYS A 25 -49.12 9.69 -20.79
CA CYS A 25 -48.99 9.88 -19.33
C CYS A 25 -48.25 8.78 -18.58
N CYS A 26 -47.47 7.92 -19.26
CA CYS A 26 -46.81 6.78 -18.58
C CYS A 26 -45.34 6.54 -18.90
N THR A 27 -44.65 7.40 -19.65
CA THR A 27 -43.26 7.09 -20.05
C THR A 27 -42.16 7.92 -19.39
N ASP A 28 -42.48 9.08 -18.76
CA ASP A 28 -41.44 9.96 -18.24
C ASP A 28 -40.96 9.64 -16.82
N SER A 29 -41.81 9.07 -15.97
CA SER A 29 -41.41 8.76 -14.60
C SER A 29 -40.42 7.58 -14.52
N ASN A 30 -40.48 6.64 -15.45
CA ASN A 30 -39.61 5.46 -15.44
C ASN A 30 -38.22 5.79 -16.02
N LYS A 31 -38.11 6.70 -16.99
CA LYS A 31 -36.84 7.21 -17.52
C LYS A 31 -36.07 8.03 -16.50
N GLN A 32 -36.74 8.88 -15.72
CA GLN A 32 -36.07 9.72 -14.70
C GLN A 32 -35.53 8.87 -13.53
N ASN A 33 -36.25 7.81 -13.14
CA ASN A 33 -35.78 6.91 -12.09
C ASN A 33 -34.61 6.02 -12.55
N ALA A 34 -34.60 5.58 -13.79
CA ALA A 34 -33.49 4.85 -14.39
C ALA A 34 -32.22 5.72 -14.49
N VAL A 35 -32.36 6.99 -14.91
CA VAL A 35 -31.26 7.95 -15.01
C VAL A 35 -30.68 8.34 -13.62
N LYS A 36 -31.53 8.43 -12.59
CA LYS A 36 -31.08 8.65 -11.21
C LYS A 36 -30.38 7.42 -10.63
N GLY A 37 -30.82 6.22 -10.99
CA GLY A 37 -30.25 4.96 -10.53
C GLY A 37 -28.79 4.77 -11.04
N TYR A 38 -28.55 4.95 -12.34
CA TYR A 38 -27.24 4.71 -12.89
C TYR A 38 -26.19 5.76 -12.43
N LYS A 39 -26.58 7.00 -12.14
CA LYS A 39 -25.68 8.01 -11.57
C LYS A 39 -25.14 7.62 -10.20
N LYS A 40 -26.00 7.02 -9.35
CA LYS A 40 -25.57 6.49 -8.05
C LYS A 40 -24.61 5.31 -8.20
N THR A 41 -24.92 4.36 -9.09
CA THR A 41 -24.04 3.20 -9.34
C THR A 41 -22.73 3.62 -9.99
N ALA A 42 -22.74 4.57 -10.93
CA ALA A 42 -21.53 5.13 -11.53
C ALA A 42 -20.65 5.86 -10.49
N PHE A 43 -21.26 6.60 -9.56
CA PHE A 43 -20.54 7.27 -8.48
C PHE A 43 -19.89 6.27 -7.52
N ILE A 44 -20.60 5.19 -7.15
CA ILE A 44 -20.06 4.13 -6.31
C ILE A 44 -18.89 3.43 -7.02
N LEU A 45 -19.03 3.11 -8.30
CA LEU A 45 -17.97 2.52 -9.11
C LEU A 45 -16.75 3.44 -9.20
N PHE A 46 -16.97 4.73 -9.40
CA PHE A 46 -15.90 5.74 -9.40
C PHE A 46 -15.15 5.78 -8.05
N LEU A 47 -15.88 5.74 -6.93
CA LEU A 47 -15.28 5.66 -5.60
C LEU A 47 -14.40 4.41 -5.43
N PHE A 48 -14.88 3.24 -5.87
CA PHE A 48 -14.11 2.01 -5.83
C PHE A 48 -12.83 2.09 -6.67
N ILE A 49 -12.92 2.65 -7.88
CA ILE A 49 -11.77 2.85 -8.76
C ILE A 49 -10.77 3.83 -8.12
N ALA A 50 -11.24 4.93 -7.52
CA ALA A 50 -10.40 5.92 -6.84
C ALA A 50 -9.67 5.32 -5.64
N VAL A 51 -10.36 4.56 -4.79
CA VAL A 51 -9.76 3.85 -3.64
C VAL A 51 -8.74 2.81 -4.12
N TYR A 52 -9.06 2.07 -5.18
CA TYR A 52 -8.16 1.08 -5.76
C TYR A 52 -6.91 1.73 -6.38
N ALA A 53 -7.07 2.89 -7.03
CA ALA A 53 -5.94 3.67 -7.56
C ALA A 53 -5.01 4.16 -6.44
N VAL A 54 -5.59 4.70 -5.35
CA VAL A 54 -4.80 5.11 -4.17
C VAL A 54 -4.02 3.92 -3.60
N LYS A 55 -4.63 2.75 -3.48
CA LYS A 55 -3.95 1.54 -3.01
C LYS A 55 -2.76 1.16 -3.91
N ILE A 56 -2.93 1.17 -5.24
CA ILE A 56 -1.87 0.78 -6.18
C ILE A 56 -0.70 1.77 -6.15
N PHE A 57 -0.98 3.06 -6.02
CA PHE A 57 0.04 4.10 -6.18
C PHE A 57 0.76 4.46 -4.89
N PHE A 58 0.16 4.24 -3.72
CA PHE A 58 0.68 4.80 -2.47
C PHE A 58 0.91 3.80 -1.35
N ILE A 59 0.17 2.70 -1.31
CA ILE A 59 0.10 1.84 -0.12
C ILE A 59 0.13 0.36 -0.51
N ASP A 60 0.97 -0.41 0.16
CA ASP A 60 0.93 -1.88 0.15
C ASP A 60 0.71 -2.42 1.57
N PHE A 61 0.12 -3.62 1.65
CA PHE A 61 -0.07 -4.34 2.90
C PHE A 61 0.80 -5.59 2.87
N VAL A 62 1.62 -5.75 3.90
CA VAL A 62 2.53 -6.89 4.01
C VAL A 62 2.25 -7.67 5.29
N PHE A 63 2.16 -8.99 5.14
CA PHE A 63 2.06 -9.92 6.26
C PHE A 63 3.46 -10.33 6.69
N VAL A 64 3.74 -10.20 7.99
CA VAL A 64 5.00 -10.67 8.55
C VAL A 64 5.01 -12.19 8.55
N SER A 65 6.01 -12.77 7.89
CA SER A 65 6.25 -14.22 7.89
C SER A 65 7.67 -14.50 8.34
N GLY A 66 7.82 -15.31 9.37
CA GLY A 66 9.12 -15.63 9.96
C GLY A 66 9.45 -14.80 11.20
N ASN A 67 10.64 -15.08 11.76
CA ASN A 67 11.06 -14.56 13.05
C ASN A 67 12.21 -13.54 12.97
N SER A 68 12.60 -13.12 11.77
CA SER A 68 13.78 -12.24 11.61
C SER A 68 13.61 -10.85 12.23
N MET A 69 12.37 -10.43 12.49
CA MET A 69 12.02 -9.16 13.13
C MET A 69 11.29 -9.37 14.46
N ALA A 70 11.43 -10.55 15.10
CA ALA A 70 10.64 -10.97 16.27
C ALA A 70 10.73 -10.02 17.47
N ASP A 71 11.81 -9.25 17.58
CA ASP A 71 11.97 -8.24 18.64
C ASP A 71 11.06 -7.02 18.41
N THR A 72 10.62 -6.79 17.16
CA THR A 72 9.78 -5.64 16.77
C THR A 72 8.42 -6.07 16.24
N PHE A 73 8.39 -7.06 15.35
CA PHE A 73 7.17 -7.58 14.71
C PHE A 73 7.09 -9.10 14.85
N LYS A 74 5.89 -9.58 15.14
CA LYS A 74 5.62 -11.01 15.28
C LYS A 74 5.10 -11.60 13.99
N ASN A 75 5.17 -12.92 13.88
CA ASN A 75 4.57 -13.65 12.77
C ASN A 75 3.06 -13.39 12.71
N ASN A 76 2.52 -13.19 11.49
CA ASN A 76 1.15 -12.79 11.18
C ASN A 76 0.77 -11.32 11.50
N ASP A 77 1.70 -10.46 11.90
CA ASP A 77 1.44 -9.03 11.96
C ASP A 77 1.13 -8.50 10.55
N ILE A 78 0.25 -7.49 10.47
CA ILE A 78 -0.07 -6.79 9.22
C ILE A 78 0.55 -5.41 9.27
N LEU A 79 1.40 -5.14 8.30
CA LEU A 79 2.12 -3.87 8.19
C LEU A 79 1.60 -3.07 7.00
N LEU A 80 1.51 -1.76 7.18
CA LEU A 80 1.24 -0.78 6.14
C LEU A 80 2.57 -0.25 5.61
N VAL A 81 2.76 -0.33 4.31
CA VAL A 81 4.00 0.04 3.62
C VAL A 81 3.73 1.22 2.70
N ASN A 82 4.50 2.28 2.83
CA ASN A 82 4.55 3.36 1.87
C ASN A 82 5.46 2.95 0.70
N VAL A 83 4.89 2.86 -0.51
CA VAL A 83 5.63 2.44 -1.71
C VAL A 83 6.12 3.62 -2.56
N GLN A 84 5.90 4.85 -2.09
CA GLN A 84 6.45 6.02 -2.78
C GLN A 84 7.98 6.02 -2.68
N ASP A 85 8.60 6.69 -3.64
CA ASP A 85 10.05 6.91 -3.66
C ASP A 85 10.44 7.95 -2.58
N GLU A 86 10.28 7.53 -1.32
CA GLU A 86 10.61 8.31 -0.16
C GLU A 86 12.10 8.14 0.17
N GLU A 87 12.71 9.16 0.74
CA GLU A 87 14.07 9.10 1.22
C GLU A 87 14.16 8.06 2.35
N ILE A 88 14.86 6.97 2.09
CA ILE A 88 15.07 5.90 3.07
C ILE A 88 16.10 6.38 4.09
N LYS A 89 15.73 6.36 5.37
CA LYS A 89 16.56 6.83 6.48
C LYS A 89 17.13 5.66 7.28
N ARG A 90 18.17 5.97 8.06
CA ARG A 90 18.70 4.99 9.01
C ARG A 90 17.65 4.59 10.03
N TYR A 91 17.59 3.32 10.34
CA TYR A 91 16.64 2.63 11.22
C TYR A 91 15.21 2.47 10.67
N ASP A 92 14.93 2.91 9.46
CA ASP A 92 13.66 2.55 8.82
C ASP A 92 13.52 1.04 8.72
N VAL A 93 12.30 0.57 8.88
CA VAL A 93 11.96 -0.80 8.52
C VAL A 93 11.47 -0.81 7.08
N VAL A 94 12.13 -1.58 6.25
CA VAL A 94 11.83 -1.65 4.82
C VAL A 94 11.37 -3.05 4.42
N VAL A 95 10.54 -3.08 3.39
CA VAL A 95 10.23 -4.30 2.64
C VAL A 95 11.13 -4.34 1.43
N ALA A 96 11.95 -5.36 1.33
CA ALA A 96 12.87 -5.54 0.21
C ALA A 96 12.64 -6.89 -0.47
N LYS A 97 13.19 -7.06 -1.67
CA LYS A 97 13.18 -8.30 -2.42
C LYS A 97 14.60 -8.82 -2.54
N GLU A 98 14.84 -10.00 -2.00
CA GLU A 98 16.11 -10.70 -2.12
C GLU A 98 15.89 -12.09 -2.71
N SER A 99 16.63 -12.40 -3.79
CA SER A 99 16.53 -13.69 -4.50
C SER A 99 15.09 -14.12 -4.81
N GLY A 100 14.23 -13.14 -5.19
CA GLY A 100 12.82 -13.37 -5.52
C GLY A 100 11.87 -13.43 -4.32
N THR A 101 12.38 -13.42 -3.09
CA THR A 101 11.58 -13.48 -1.86
C THR A 101 11.45 -12.09 -1.23
N ARG A 102 10.25 -11.73 -0.75
CA ARG A 102 10.06 -10.51 0.04
C ARG A 102 10.58 -10.72 1.45
N ILE A 103 11.41 -9.80 1.91
CA ILE A 103 11.97 -9.77 3.27
C ILE A 103 11.63 -8.44 3.94
N ILE A 104 11.49 -8.46 5.27
CA ILE A 104 11.32 -7.27 6.10
C ILE A 104 12.56 -7.13 6.95
N LYS A 105 13.24 -5.99 6.85
CA LYS A 105 14.51 -5.73 7.53
C LYS A 105 14.60 -4.28 7.94
N ARG A 106 15.54 -3.98 8.85
CA ARG A 106 15.87 -2.63 9.28
C ARG A 106 17.10 -2.12 8.56
N VAL A 107 17.06 -0.86 8.14
CA VAL A 107 18.19 -0.14 7.55
C VAL A 107 19.19 0.19 8.64
N ILE A 108 20.41 -0.33 8.53
CA ILE A 108 21.52 -0.09 9.47
C ILE A 108 22.49 0.92 8.91
N ALA A 109 22.77 0.86 7.61
CA ALA A 109 23.63 1.85 6.96
C ALA A 109 23.08 2.26 5.60
N LEU A 110 23.42 3.48 5.21
CA LEU A 110 22.95 4.20 4.03
C LEU A 110 24.00 4.17 2.92
N PRO A 111 23.68 4.57 1.69
CA PRO A 111 24.63 4.69 0.60
C PRO A 111 25.90 5.48 0.98
N PHE A 112 27.04 5.07 0.44
CA PHE A 112 28.36 5.64 0.66
C PHE A 112 28.92 5.49 2.08
N GLU A 113 28.27 4.73 2.95
CA GLU A 113 28.78 4.45 4.30
C GLU A 113 29.58 3.14 4.36
N THR A 114 30.34 3.02 5.42
CA THR A 114 31.04 1.78 5.75
C THR A 114 30.38 1.09 6.93
N VAL A 115 30.30 -0.24 6.88
CA VAL A 115 29.80 -1.07 7.98
C VAL A 115 30.87 -2.03 8.42
N GLN A 116 31.07 -2.14 9.72
CA GLN A 116 31.94 -3.16 10.31
C GLN A 116 31.33 -3.69 11.60
N ILE A 117 31.47 -4.98 11.85
CA ILE A 117 31.02 -5.63 13.07
C ILE A 117 32.23 -6.20 13.79
N ILE A 118 32.56 -5.63 14.95
CA ILE A 118 33.69 -6.01 15.79
C ILE A 118 33.16 -6.46 17.15
N ASP A 119 33.51 -7.67 17.57
CA ASP A 119 33.06 -8.24 18.85
C ASP A 119 31.53 -8.14 19.07
N GLY A 120 30.76 -8.33 17.99
CA GLY A 120 29.32 -8.26 18.01
C GLY A 120 28.74 -6.85 18.03
N ILE A 121 29.57 -5.80 18.00
CA ILE A 121 29.17 -4.40 17.99
C ILE A 121 29.22 -3.88 16.56
N ILE A 122 28.17 -3.18 16.16
CA ILE A 122 28.03 -2.59 14.80
C ILE A 122 28.62 -1.19 14.80
N TYR A 123 29.51 -0.95 13.86
CA TYR A 123 30.12 0.35 13.58
C TYR A 123 29.70 0.80 12.18
N VAL A 124 29.31 2.05 12.04
CA VAL A 124 29.03 2.70 10.76
C VAL A 124 29.93 3.92 10.66
N ASN A 125 30.71 4.02 9.57
CA ASN A 125 31.73 5.05 9.38
C ASN A 125 32.76 5.11 10.53
N GLY A 126 33.03 3.97 11.16
CA GLY A 126 33.94 3.87 12.30
C GLY A 126 33.33 4.25 13.66
N GLU A 127 32.08 4.67 13.69
CA GLU A 127 31.37 5.04 14.91
C GLU A 127 30.37 3.94 15.32
N LYS A 128 30.33 3.63 16.63
CA LYS A 128 29.36 2.68 17.16
C LYS A 128 27.95 3.25 17.03
N ILE A 129 27.04 2.48 16.42
CA ILE A 129 25.64 2.94 16.32
C ILE A 129 24.97 2.95 17.69
N ALA A 130 24.13 4.00 17.93
CA ALA A 130 23.49 4.23 19.22
C ALA A 130 22.31 3.28 19.48
N LYS A 131 21.57 2.95 18.43
CA LYS A 131 20.34 2.13 18.52
C LYS A 131 20.52 0.80 17.77
N TYR A 132 19.71 -0.19 18.12
CA TYR A 132 19.67 -1.50 17.45
C TYR A 132 21.03 -2.21 17.41
N ASN A 133 21.89 -1.92 18.37
CA ASN A 133 23.21 -2.50 18.52
C ASN A 133 23.20 -3.70 19.47
N SER A 134 22.13 -4.51 19.42
CA SER A 134 22.11 -5.79 20.13
C SER A 134 23.16 -6.71 19.53
N GLY A 135 24.00 -7.28 20.38
CA GLY A 135 25.14 -8.12 20.01
C GLY A 135 24.76 -9.18 18.98
N THR A 136 25.65 -9.42 18.06
CA THR A 136 25.53 -10.47 17.05
C THR A 136 26.75 -11.36 17.08
N ASP A 137 26.53 -12.66 17.16
CA ASP A 137 27.62 -13.65 17.13
C ASP A 137 28.21 -13.85 15.71
N ARG A 138 27.57 -13.21 14.71
CA ARG A 138 27.93 -13.38 13.30
C ARG A 138 28.08 -12.03 12.62
N ALA A 139 29.29 -11.73 12.15
CA ALA A 139 29.60 -10.52 11.40
C ALA A 139 29.39 -10.70 9.89
N GLY A 140 29.62 -11.90 9.36
CA GLY A 140 29.48 -12.20 7.94
C GLY A 140 30.37 -11.32 7.06
N VAL A 141 29.80 -10.75 5.98
CA VAL A 141 30.57 -9.86 5.08
C VAL A 141 31.09 -8.59 5.78
N ALA A 142 30.49 -8.19 6.91
CA ALA A 142 30.89 -7.03 7.69
C ALA A 142 31.95 -7.34 8.76
N GLU A 143 32.56 -8.52 8.76
CA GLU A 143 33.75 -8.83 9.59
C GLU A 143 34.91 -7.90 9.24
N SER A 144 35.09 -7.62 7.97
CA SER A 144 35.95 -6.56 7.47
C SER A 144 35.12 -5.31 7.14
N CYS A 145 35.80 -4.16 7.01
CA CYS A 145 35.11 -2.90 6.63
C CYS A 145 34.44 -3.08 5.26
N TYR A 146 33.10 -3.09 5.28
CA TYR A 146 32.26 -3.25 4.10
C TYR A 146 31.75 -1.88 3.63
N TYR A 147 32.12 -1.48 2.41
CA TYR A 147 31.72 -0.20 1.81
C TYR A 147 30.44 -0.34 0.99
N LEU A 148 29.49 0.58 1.20
CA LEU A 148 28.22 0.67 0.45
C LEU A 148 28.38 1.62 -0.74
N GLY A 149 28.04 1.14 -1.92
CA GLY A 149 28.02 1.95 -3.13
C GLY A 149 26.83 2.91 -3.20
N GLU A 150 26.70 3.58 -4.33
CA GLU A 150 25.55 4.41 -4.64
C GLU A 150 24.26 3.55 -4.64
N ALA A 151 23.20 4.03 -3.97
CA ALA A 151 21.91 3.35 -3.84
C ALA A 151 21.99 1.94 -3.19
N GLU A 152 23.02 1.65 -2.38
CA GLU A 152 23.15 0.42 -1.61
C GLU A 152 22.86 0.65 -0.13
N TYR A 153 22.11 -0.28 0.46
CA TYR A 153 21.69 -0.22 1.86
C TYR A 153 22.09 -1.50 2.57
N PHE A 154 22.56 -1.36 3.81
CA PHE A 154 22.85 -2.51 4.67
C PHE A 154 21.67 -2.78 5.58
N LEU A 155 21.00 -3.91 5.35
CA LEU A 155 19.77 -4.28 6.02
C LEU A 155 20.04 -5.41 7.01
N MET A 156 19.50 -5.28 8.24
CA MET A 156 19.59 -6.35 9.24
C MET A 156 18.22 -6.65 9.86
N GLY A 157 18.03 -7.89 10.26
CA GLY A 157 16.89 -8.26 11.09
C GLY A 157 17.10 -7.84 12.54
N ASP A 158 16.05 -7.51 13.26
CA ASP A 158 16.11 -7.16 14.68
C ASP A 158 16.45 -8.39 15.53
N ASN A 159 15.89 -9.55 15.19
CA ASN A 159 16.33 -10.84 15.72
C ASN A 159 17.67 -11.25 15.08
N ARG A 160 18.77 -10.81 15.66
CA ARG A 160 20.13 -10.95 15.12
C ARG A 160 20.58 -12.38 14.90
N SER A 161 20.22 -13.30 15.77
CA SER A 161 20.58 -14.72 15.69
C SER A 161 19.71 -15.49 14.69
N GLY A 162 18.46 -15.08 14.50
CA GLY A 162 17.47 -15.74 13.64
C GLY A 162 17.22 -15.07 12.31
N SER A 163 18.11 -14.19 11.84
CA SER A 163 17.94 -13.44 10.60
C SER A 163 18.97 -13.80 9.53
N MET A 164 18.50 -14.13 8.34
CA MET A 164 19.30 -14.08 7.12
C MET A 164 19.17 -12.68 6.54
N ASP A 165 20.27 -11.93 6.45
CA ASP A 165 20.26 -10.51 6.09
C ASP A 165 21.57 -10.08 5.41
N SER A 166 21.85 -8.77 5.32
CA SER A 166 23.03 -8.25 4.62
C SER A 166 24.35 -8.78 5.14
N ARG A 167 24.41 -9.36 6.33
CA ARG A 167 25.61 -10.08 6.80
C ARG A 167 25.89 -11.31 5.96
N ASP A 168 24.87 -11.91 5.36
CA ASP A 168 24.96 -13.15 4.57
C ASP A 168 25.08 -12.86 3.07
N PHE A 169 24.23 -11.97 2.54
CA PHE A 169 24.13 -11.73 1.10
C PHE A 169 24.68 -10.37 0.64
N GLY A 170 25.18 -9.52 1.56
CA GLY A 170 25.71 -8.21 1.23
C GLY A 170 24.67 -7.11 1.15
N ALA A 171 25.03 -5.99 0.54
CA ALA A 171 24.16 -4.83 0.38
C ALA A 171 22.95 -5.09 -0.52
N VAL A 172 21.84 -4.42 -0.21
CA VAL A 172 20.62 -4.43 -1.00
C VAL A 172 20.50 -3.11 -1.75
N LYS A 173 20.28 -3.19 -3.07
CA LYS A 173 20.10 -1.99 -3.91
C LYS A 173 18.72 -1.37 -3.68
N LYS A 174 18.63 -0.03 -3.83
CA LYS A 174 17.37 0.72 -3.71
C LYS A 174 16.26 0.16 -4.60
N GLU A 175 16.57 -0.26 -5.82
CA GLU A 175 15.61 -0.84 -6.77
C GLU A 175 14.92 -2.13 -6.26
N ASN A 176 15.56 -2.82 -5.31
CA ASN A 176 15.01 -4.00 -4.65
C ASN A 176 14.23 -3.66 -3.37
N ILE A 177 14.20 -2.39 -2.94
CA ILE A 177 13.41 -1.97 -1.79
C ILE A 177 12.04 -1.53 -2.29
N ASN A 178 10.99 -2.24 -1.86
CA ASN A 178 9.61 -2.02 -2.30
C ASN A 178 8.91 -0.87 -1.57
N GLY A 179 9.41 -0.48 -0.38
CA GLY A 179 8.86 0.62 0.40
C GLY A 179 9.23 0.57 1.88
N VAL A 180 8.83 1.60 2.60
CA VAL A 180 9.08 1.80 4.02
C VAL A 180 7.84 1.44 4.82
N VAL A 181 8.00 0.68 5.91
CA VAL A 181 6.91 0.35 6.83
C VAL A 181 6.58 1.57 7.67
N VAL A 182 5.33 2.04 7.59
CA VAL A 182 4.88 3.25 8.31
C VAL A 182 3.96 2.94 9.47
N TYR A 183 3.26 1.81 9.45
CA TYR A 183 2.29 1.46 10.49
C TYR A 183 2.14 -0.05 10.67
N GLN A 184 1.96 -0.49 11.92
CA GLN A 184 1.52 -1.84 12.26
C GLN A 184 0.02 -1.80 12.52
N LEU A 185 -0.77 -2.51 11.70
CA LEU A 185 -2.23 -2.49 11.73
C LEU A 185 -2.83 -3.64 12.54
N TYR A 186 -2.13 -4.77 12.62
CA TYR A 186 -2.58 -5.95 13.33
C TYR A 186 -1.41 -6.56 14.10
N PRO A 187 -1.60 -7.09 15.31
CA PRO A 187 -2.87 -7.19 16.04
C PRO A 187 -3.39 -5.81 16.49
N PHE A 188 -4.71 -5.66 16.62
CA PHE A 188 -5.33 -4.38 16.99
C PHE A 188 -4.91 -3.88 18.38
N SER A 189 -4.47 -4.80 19.28
CA SER A 189 -3.90 -4.45 20.58
C SER A 189 -2.57 -3.72 20.48
N ASP A 190 -1.83 -3.89 19.39
CA ASP A 190 -0.47 -3.40 19.21
C ASP A 190 -0.37 -2.43 18.02
N MET A 191 -1.51 -1.87 17.57
CA MET A 191 -1.54 -0.86 16.52
C MET A 191 -0.68 0.34 16.89
N ARG A 192 0.31 0.64 16.03
CA ARG A 192 1.24 1.76 16.26
C ARG A 192 1.85 2.26 14.95
N SER A 193 2.26 3.53 14.96
CA SER A 193 3.16 4.05 13.93
C SER A 193 4.54 3.44 14.11
N VAL A 194 5.18 3.13 12.99
CA VAL A 194 6.58 2.71 12.97
C VAL A 194 7.41 3.97 12.74
N PRO A 195 8.36 4.29 13.63
CA PRO A 195 9.18 5.49 13.47
C PRO A 195 9.93 5.48 12.13
N HIS A 196 9.92 6.61 11.45
CA HIS A 196 10.66 6.85 10.22
C HIS A 196 11.94 7.63 10.55
N GLY A 197 13.09 7.00 10.32
CA GLY A 197 14.40 7.59 10.58
C GLY A 197 14.80 7.68 12.05
N GLU A 198 15.86 8.41 12.28
CA GLU A 198 16.25 8.84 13.61
C GLU A 198 15.31 9.94 14.08
N GLU A 199 14.24 9.62 14.79
CA GLU A 199 13.66 10.61 15.68
C GLU A 199 14.65 10.81 16.84
N GLU A 200 15.41 11.89 16.78
CA GLU A 200 16.06 12.46 17.94
C GLU A 200 14.96 12.86 18.93
N ARG A 201 14.61 11.94 19.83
CA ARG A 201 13.95 12.34 21.07
C ARG A 201 15.06 12.80 22.02
N ASN A 202 15.26 14.09 22.05
CA ASN A 202 15.91 14.75 23.17
C ASN A 202 15.20 14.44 24.49
#